data_32eba1e891cd48045909413743ef63b7
#
_entry.id   32eba1e891cd48045909413743ef63b7
#
_cell.length_a   1.000
_cell.length_b   1.000
_cell.length_c   1.000
_cell.angle_alpha   90.00
_cell.angle_beta   90.00
_cell.angle_gamma   90.00
#
_symmetry.space_group_name_H-M   'P 1'
#
loop_
_entity.id
_entity.type
_entity.pdbx_description
1 polymer ?
#
loop_
_entity_poly.entity_id
_entity_poly.type
_entity_poly.pdbx_seq_one_letter_code
_entity_poly.pdbx_strand_id
1 'polypeptide(L)'
;MLLWLAVTGGVLSLGSAQAHAGPPQPKPAPVAALSLRTALDTVALGSAATYTQLGLQAGPAVQQFYSQRDFTPAWTHADSAGWNHNARQALALLRCAPEYGLDPATYSWSILSALPDSLHYLAAKTATLAGYELRLTDALLRFATHLRYGRLHPLTLTPIVLTQPQTQEAVDGLRQALASPELTTAFLSCQPTSRAYCQLQQAWSATLRQHPDSLHPTTGNAADFRRVALNLERLRWDLQRPDSGDYALVNIAAYQLQLIRNGQVVQSHRIVVGKPDTPTPTLDSRITVFVTAPEWRVPYSIAVNEMLPELQNDPGFLADNNYFLLDYRGRRVNPWRVNWQRITPQTFPYTIRQTAGRHNALGNIVFYFTNQHGIYVHDTPARALFREPKRARSHGCIRIEKPLELAAFLLKREGQQAALPDIRRSIATHDRCRYDLAGGLPIRIRYYTCEAQNNHIRYYADVYCQDEAVAAAFFKP
;
A
#
# COMPACT_ATOMS: atom_id res chain seq x y z
N MET A 1 -69.99 -45.06 31.96
CA MET A 1 -71.46 -45.13 31.87
C MET A 1 -71.84 -44.64 30.49
N LEU A 2 -72.58 -45.53 29.78
CA LEU A 2 -73.28 -45.34 28.50
C LEU A 2 -72.39 -45.07 27.25
N LEU A 3 -72.11 -46.02 26.40
CA LEU A 3 -72.88 -46.97 25.54
C LEU A 3 -73.56 -46.31 24.33
N TRP A 4 -73.20 -46.89 23.17
CA TRP A 4 -74.00 -47.21 21.97
C TRP A 4 -73.87 -46.23 20.78
N LEU A 5 -73.78 -46.54 19.54
CA LEU A 5 -74.08 -47.77 18.72
C LEU A 5 -73.37 -47.67 17.38
N ALA A 6 -72.97 -48.77 16.83
CA ALA A 6 -72.51 -48.98 15.43
C ALA A 6 -73.63 -48.89 14.41
N VAL A 7 -73.34 -48.28 13.25
CA VAL A 7 -74.07 -48.54 12.02
C VAL A 7 -73.09 -48.82 10.90
N THR A 8 -73.16 -50.01 10.36
CA THR A 8 -72.44 -50.49 9.19
C THR A 8 -73.06 -49.87 7.93
N GLY A 9 -72.26 -49.24 7.06
CA GLY A 9 -72.65 -48.85 5.73
C GLY A 9 -71.44 -49.01 4.81
N GLY A 10 -71.47 -50.06 4.01
CA GLY A 10 -70.49 -50.30 2.96
C GLY A 10 -70.56 -49.26 1.85
N VAL A 11 -69.45 -48.70 1.45
CA VAL A 11 -69.36 -47.89 0.24
C VAL A 11 -68.25 -48.43 -0.62
N LEU A 12 -68.56 -48.69 -1.84
CA LEU A 12 -67.73 -49.12 -2.95
C LEU A 12 -66.50 -48.23 -3.11
N SER A 13 -65.31 -48.82 -3.15
CA SER A 13 -64.06 -48.15 -3.50
C SER A 13 -64.03 -47.93 -5.03
N LEU A 14 -64.22 -46.69 -5.44
CA LEU A 14 -63.77 -46.18 -6.74
C LEU A 14 -62.29 -45.89 -6.66
N GLY A 15 -61.46 -46.67 -7.33
CA GLY A 15 -60.05 -46.45 -7.50
C GLY A 15 -59.76 -45.13 -8.24
N SER A 16 -59.28 -44.15 -7.56
CA SER A 16 -58.70 -42.95 -8.16
C SER A 16 -57.28 -43.28 -8.67
N ALA A 17 -57.16 -43.34 -9.98
CA ALA A 17 -55.80 -43.35 -10.63
C ALA A 17 -55.07 -42.12 -10.25
N GLN A 18 -54.03 -42.22 -9.36
CA GLN A 18 -53.03 -41.18 -9.16
C GLN A 18 -52.22 -41.04 -10.44
N ALA A 19 -52.45 -39.95 -11.17
CA ALA A 19 -51.56 -39.51 -12.23
C ALA A 19 -50.20 -39.17 -11.58
N HIS A 20 -49.18 -39.95 -11.83
CA HIS A 20 -47.79 -39.61 -11.52
C HIS A 20 -47.44 -38.34 -12.31
N ALA A 21 -47.38 -37.19 -11.62
CA ALA A 21 -46.78 -36.00 -12.15
C ALA A 21 -45.28 -36.31 -12.35
N GLY A 22 -44.85 -36.32 -13.59
CA GLY A 22 -43.43 -36.41 -13.93
C GLY A 22 -42.61 -35.30 -13.24
N PRO A 23 -41.29 -35.47 -13.10
CA PRO A 23 -40.47 -34.47 -12.50
C PRO A 23 -40.71 -33.12 -13.20
N PRO A 24 -40.75 -31.98 -12.42
CA PRO A 24 -41.02 -30.68 -13.02
C PRO A 24 -39.93 -30.38 -14.06
N GLN A 25 -40.37 -30.13 -15.28
CA GLN A 25 -39.47 -29.74 -16.36
C GLN A 25 -38.77 -28.43 -15.94
N PRO A 26 -37.44 -28.30 -16.12
CA PRO A 26 -36.75 -27.09 -15.80
C PRO A 26 -37.36 -25.93 -16.60
N LYS A 27 -37.72 -24.85 -15.91
CA LYS A 27 -38.21 -23.62 -16.57
C LYS A 27 -37.19 -23.19 -17.62
N PRO A 28 -37.60 -22.85 -18.84
CA PRO A 28 -36.68 -22.36 -19.86
C PRO A 28 -35.90 -21.14 -19.32
N ALA A 29 -34.59 -21.13 -19.54
CA ALA A 29 -33.74 -20.01 -19.12
C ALA A 29 -34.22 -18.69 -19.77
N PRO A 30 -34.21 -17.56 -19.05
CA PRO A 30 -34.55 -16.28 -19.64
C PRO A 30 -33.69 -16.00 -20.88
N VAL A 31 -34.26 -15.38 -21.91
CA VAL A 31 -33.58 -15.08 -23.18
C VAL A 31 -32.27 -14.26 -22.92
N ALA A 32 -32.28 -13.37 -21.93
CA ALA A 32 -31.10 -12.61 -21.51
C ALA A 32 -29.97 -13.49 -20.94
N ALA A 33 -30.30 -14.55 -20.17
CA ALA A 33 -29.33 -15.51 -19.67
C ALA A 33 -28.68 -16.33 -20.80
N LEU A 34 -29.44 -16.71 -21.79
CA LEU A 34 -28.95 -17.42 -22.96
C LEU A 34 -27.99 -16.57 -23.79
N SER A 35 -28.26 -15.25 -23.95
CA SER A 35 -27.40 -14.33 -24.69
C SER A 35 -26.08 -14.02 -23.93
N LEU A 36 -26.10 -13.95 -22.60
CA LEU A 36 -24.89 -13.82 -21.79
C LEU A 36 -24.03 -15.08 -21.86
N ARG A 37 -24.64 -16.23 -21.75
CA ARG A 37 -23.95 -17.51 -21.91
C ARG A 37 -23.31 -17.60 -23.30
N THR A 38 -24.07 -17.35 -24.37
CA THR A 38 -23.56 -17.40 -25.75
C THR A 38 -22.40 -16.44 -25.96
N ALA A 39 -22.48 -15.21 -25.42
CA ALA A 39 -21.40 -14.24 -25.51
C ALA A 39 -20.13 -14.72 -24.79
N LEU A 40 -20.27 -15.32 -23.61
CA LEU A 40 -19.13 -15.82 -22.82
C LEU A 40 -18.62 -17.17 -23.31
N ASP A 41 -19.45 -18.06 -23.83
CA ASP A 41 -19.05 -19.36 -24.42
C ASP A 41 -18.24 -19.13 -25.71
N THR A 42 -18.60 -18.13 -26.51
CA THR A 42 -17.81 -17.70 -27.67
C THR A 42 -16.39 -17.26 -27.24
N VAL A 43 -16.27 -16.73 -26.02
CA VAL A 43 -15.02 -16.27 -25.40
C VAL A 43 -14.25 -17.46 -24.80
N ALA A 44 -14.93 -18.42 -24.17
CA ALA A 44 -14.28 -19.57 -23.53
C ALA A 44 -13.56 -20.50 -24.52
N LEU A 45 -13.98 -20.50 -25.79
CA LEU A 45 -13.34 -21.22 -26.90
C LEU A 45 -12.16 -20.43 -27.50
N GLY A 46 -11.92 -19.18 -27.07
CA GLY A 46 -10.97 -18.26 -27.63
C GLY A 46 -9.84 -17.83 -26.70
N SER A 47 -8.78 -17.33 -27.27
CA SER A 47 -7.63 -16.74 -26.61
C SER A 47 -7.98 -15.41 -25.92
N ALA A 48 -7.02 -14.83 -25.17
CA ALA A 48 -7.10 -13.48 -24.58
C ALA A 48 -7.60 -12.40 -25.58
N ALA A 49 -7.38 -12.60 -26.87
CA ALA A 49 -7.86 -11.74 -27.95
C ALA A 49 -9.39 -11.59 -27.99
N THR A 50 -10.14 -12.61 -27.57
CA THR A 50 -11.62 -12.59 -27.62
C THR A 50 -12.23 -11.74 -26.50
N TYR A 51 -11.60 -11.71 -25.29
CA TYR A 51 -12.01 -10.79 -24.25
C TYR A 51 -11.79 -9.32 -24.68
N THR A 52 -10.68 -9.05 -25.36
CA THR A 52 -10.38 -7.73 -25.92
C THR A 52 -11.42 -7.29 -26.97
N GLN A 53 -11.93 -8.20 -27.81
CA GLN A 53 -12.99 -7.90 -28.77
C GLN A 53 -14.30 -7.48 -28.09
N LEU A 54 -14.62 -8.05 -26.91
CA LEU A 54 -15.75 -7.63 -26.08
C LEU A 54 -15.44 -6.36 -25.28
N GLY A 55 -14.20 -5.87 -25.29
CA GLY A 55 -13.73 -4.74 -24.51
C GLY A 55 -13.59 -5.05 -23.02
N LEU A 56 -13.35 -6.34 -22.66
CA LEU A 56 -13.15 -6.79 -21.29
C LEU A 56 -11.66 -6.89 -20.98
N GLN A 57 -11.24 -6.33 -19.84
CA GLN A 57 -9.87 -6.41 -19.35
C GLN A 57 -9.74 -7.42 -18.19
N ALA A 58 -10.83 -7.68 -17.45
CA ALA A 58 -10.93 -8.69 -16.41
C ALA A 58 -11.76 -9.91 -16.87
N GLY A 59 -11.69 -10.27 -18.15
CA GLY A 59 -12.52 -11.29 -18.78
C GLY A 59 -12.66 -12.60 -18.00
N PRO A 60 -11.57 -13.24 -17.52
CA PRO A 60 -11.67 -14.45 -16.69
C PRO A 60 -12.49 -14.27 -15.42
N ALA A 61 -12.36 -13.14 -14.74
CA ALA A 61 -13.13 -12.82 -13.54
C ALA A 61 -14.62 -12.57 -13.87
N VAL A 62 -14.91 -11.92 -15.02
CA VAL A 62 -16.29 -11.74 -15.52
C VAL A 62 -16.94 -13.08 -15.83
N GLN A 63 -16.24 -13.96 -16.51
CA GLN A 63 -16.72 -15.32 -16.80
C GLN A 63 -17.01 -16.09 -15.51
N GLN A 64 -16.08 -16.04 -14.55
CA GLN A 64 -16.25 -16.68 -13.24
C GLN A 64 -17.47 -16.13 -12.48
N PHE A 65 -17.65 -14.81 -12.49
CA PHE A 65 -18.78 -14.14 -11.86
C PHE A 65 -20.13 -14.64 -12.45
N TYR A 66 -20.28 -14.68 -13.77
CA TYR A 66 -21.54 -15.11 -14.40
C TYR A 66 -21.75 -16.62 -14.34
N SER A 67 -20.70 -17.44 -14.41
CA SER A 67 -20.81 -18.89 -14.23
C SER A 67 -21.37 -19.27 -12.86
N GLN A 68 -20.97 -18.54 -11.80
CA GLN A 68 -21.47 -18.73 -10.43
C GLN A 68 -22.90 -18.18 -10.22
N ARG A 69 -23.49 -17.55 -11.22
CA ARG A 69 -24.85 -17.00 -11.22
C ARG A 69 -25.78 -17.66 -12.26
N ASP A 70 -25.40 -18.79 -12.81
CA ASP A 70 -26.13 -19.43 -13.92
C ASP A 70 -26.43 -18.45 -15.06
N PHE A 71 -25.50 -17.53 -15.33
CA PHE A 71 -25.60 -16.48 -16.34
C PHE A 71 -26.80 -15.53 -16.16
N THR A 72 -27.34 -15.45 -14.96
CA THR A 72 -28.41 -14.50 -14.63
C THR A 72 -27.89 -13.07 -14.68
N PRO A 73 -28.56 -12.12 -15.38
CA PRO A 73 -28.18 -10.71 -15.39
C PRO A 73 -28.10 -10.12 -14.00
N ALA A 74 -27.10 -9.23 -13.79
CA ALA A 74 -26.85 -8.57 -12.52
C ALA A 74 -27.36 -7.12 -12.51
N TRP A 75 -27.37 -6.45 -13.66
CA TRP A 75 -27.54 -5.02 -13.80
C TRP A 75 -28.78 -4.59 -14.55
N THR A 76 -29.42 -5.49 -15.27
CA THR A 76 -30.64 -5.22 -16.01
C THR A 76 -31.83 -5.95 -15.40
N HIS A 77 -33.05 -5.43 -15.65
CA HIS A 77 -34.27 -6.16 -15.29
C HIS A 77 -34.50 -7.33 -16.24
N ALA A 78 -35.03 -8.44 -15.73
CA ALA A 78 -35.34 -9.62 -16.55
C ALA A 78 -36.41 -9.34 -17.60
N ASP A 79 -37.35 -8.44 -17.27
CA ASP A 79 -38.60 -8.22 -18.04
C ASP A 79 -38.63 -6.85 -18.74
N SER A 80 -37.64 -5.99 -18.52
CA SER A 80 -37.60 -4.65 -19.11
C SER A 80 -36.21 -4.25 -19.55
N ALA A 81 -36.11 -3.50 -20.64
CA ALA A 81 -34.86 -2.97 -21.16
C ALA A 81 -34.41 -1.74 -20.35
N GLY A 82 -33.89 -1.94 -19.15
CA GLY A 82 -33.40 -0.83 -18.30
C GLY A 82 -32.44 -1.28 -17.22
N TRP A 83 -31.71 -0.32 -16.69
CA TRP A 83 -30.85 -0.51 -15.53
C TRP A 83 -31.69 -0.77 -14.27
N ASN A 84 -31.34 -1.80 -13.50
CA ASN A 84 -31.95 -2.01 -12.20
C ASN A 84 -31.35 -1.04 -11.16
N HIS A 85 -31.82 -1.09 -9.91
CA HIS A 85 -31.35 -0.25 -8.83
C HIS A 85 -29.84 -0.40 -8.56
N ASN A 86 -29.34 -1.62 -8.58
CA ASN A 86 -27.93 -1.92 -8.34
C ASN A 86 -27.02 -1.33 -9.44
N ALA A 87 -27.46 -1.35 -10.69
CA ALA A 87 -26.73 -0.74 -11.79
C ALA A 87 -26.57 0.79 -11.60
N ARG A 88 -27.63 1.47 -11.15
CA ARG A 88 -27.57 2.92 -10.87
C ARG A 88 -26.59 3.23 -9.74
N GLN A 89 -26.58 2.45 -8.66
CA GLN A 89 -25.59 2.58 -7.58
C GLN A 89 -24.16 2.31 -8.09
N ALA A 90 -23.97 1.29 -8.91
CA ALA A 90 -22.68 0.93 -9.51
C ALA A 90 -22.15 2.03 -10.44
N LEU A 91 -23.01 2.62 -11.26
CA LEU A 91 -22.64 3.76 -12.13
C LEU A 91 -22.29 5.00 -11.30
N ALA A 92 -23.06 5.31 -10.25
CA ALA A 92 -22.75 6.39 -9.34
C ALA A 92 -21.39 6.18 -8.65
N LEU A 93 -21.07 4.95 -8.24
CA LEU A 93 -19.80 4.56 -7.65
C LEU A 93 -18.62 4.78 -8.62
N LEU A 94 -18.74 4.34 -9.87
CA LEU A 94 -17.70 4.55 -10.89
C LEU A 94 -17.49 6.06 -11.20
N ARG A 95 -18.55 6.86 -11.15
CA ARG A 95 -18.46 8.32 -11.28
C ARG A 95 -17.61 8.92 -10.16
N CYS A 96 -17.70 8.36 -8.95
CA CYS A 96 -16.93 8.81 -7.78
C CYS A 96 -15.50 8.24 -7.72
N ALA A 97 -15.02 7.52 -8.73
CA ALA A 97 -13.66 6.99 -8.77
C ALA A 97 -12.56 8.04 -8.45
N PRO A 98 -12.67 9.33 -8.84
CA PRO A 98 -11.70 10.35 -8.47
C PRO A 98 -11.54 10.57 -6.96
N GLU A 99 -12.57 10.32 -6.16
CA GLU A 99 -12.49 10.38 -4.68
C GLU A 99 -11.49 9.36 -4.11
N TYR A 100 -11.18 8.32 -4.89
CA TYR A 100 -10.24 7.26 -4.56
C TYR A 100 -8.92 7.40 -5.34
N GLY A 101 -8.68 8.53 -6.00
CA GLY A 101 -7.50 8.74 -6.84
C GLY A 101 -7.46 7.85 -8.10
N LEU A 102 -8.63 7.42 -8.59
CA LEU A 102 -8.77 6.58 -9.77
C LEU A 102 -9.50 7.35 -10.86
N ASP A 103 -9.13 7.10 -12.14
CA ASP A 103 -9.75 7.79 -13.28
C ASP A 103 -10.95 6.98 -13.78
N PRO A 104 -12.18 7.57 -13.83
CA PRO A 104 -13.36 6.90 -14.39
C PRO A 104 -13.16 6.40 -15.83
N ALA A 105 -12.33 7.09 -16.63
CA ALA A 105 -12.04 6.67 -18.01
C ALA A 105 -11.44 5.25 -18.06
N THR A 106 -10.68 4.87 -17.03
CA THR A 106 -10.13 3.50 -16.88
C THR A 106 -11.22 2.44 -16.85
N TYR A 107 -12.44 2.76 -16.44
CA TYR A 107 -13.56 1.85 -16.19
C TYR A 107 -14.66 1.97 -17.24
N SER A 108 -14.31 2.29 -18.48
CA SER A 108 -15.24 2.44 -19.60
C SER A 108 -16.38 3.44 -19.33
N TRP A 109 -16.13 4.44 -18.48
CA TRP A 109 -17.13 5.41 -18.04
C TRP A 109 -17.83 6.11 -19.19
N SER A 110 -17.11 6.53 -20.24
CA SER A 110 -17.66 7.22 -21.42
C SER A 110 -18.71 6.38 -22.14
N ILE A 111 -18.52 5.03 -22.19
CA ILE A 111 -19.47 4.11 -22.80
C ILE A 111 -20.64 3.85 -21.86
N LEU A 112 -20.35 3.57 -20.58
CA LEU A 112 -21.38 3.20 -19.60
C LEU A 112 -22.29 4.38 -19.24
N SER A 113 -21.78 5.62 -19.23
CA SER A 113 -22.56 6.83 -18.93
C SER A 113 -23.37 7.34 -20.13
N ALA A 114 -23.05 6.91 -21.34
CA ALA A 114 -23.75 7.33 -22.55
C ALA A 114 -25.10 6.60 -22.74
N LEU A 115 -25.38 5.57 -21.95
CA LEU A 115 -26.64 4.85 -22.02
C LEU A 115 -27.74 5.64 -21.33
N PRO A 116 -28.83 5.93 -22.06
CA PRO A 116 -29.99 6.55 -21.44
C PRO A 116 -30.65 5.59 -20.43
N ASP A 117 -31.21 6.15 -19.36
CA ASP A 117 -31.95 5.40 -18.33
C ASP A 117 -33.14 4.59 -18.91
N SER A 118 -33.59 4.93 -20.11
CA SER A 118 -34.63 4.22 -20.85
C SER A 118 -34.06 3.52 -22.06
N LEU A 119 -33.77 2.22 -21.93
CA LEU A 119 -33.40 1.35 -23.03
C LEU A 119 -34.59 1.00 -23.96
N HIS A 120 -35.76 1.64 -23.80
CA HIS A 120 -36.94 1.41 -24.61
C HIS A 120 -36.70 1.52 -26.12
N TYR A 121 -35.71 2.31 -26.54
CA TYR A 121 -35.29 2.44 -27.93
C TYR A 121 -34.35 1.32 -28.42
N LEU A 122 -33.73 0.56 -27.51
CA LEU A 122 -32.77 -0.49 -27.81
C LEU A 122 -33.35 -1.92 -27.69
N ALA A 123 -34.65 -2.05 -27.52
CA ALA A 123 -35.36 -3.36 -27.41
C ALA A 123 -35.09 -4.33 -28.58
N ALA A 124 -34.39 -3.87 -29.62
CA ALA A 124 -34.15 -4.68 -30.82
C ALA A 124 -32.86 -5.55 -30.74
N LYS A 125 -31.99 -5.43 -29.73
CA LYS A 125 -30.72 -6.21 -29.72
C LYS A 125 -30.33 -6.71 -28.33
N THR A 126 -30.76 -7.88 -27.98
CA THR A 126 -30.39 -8.64 -26.77
C THR A 126 -28.85 -8.74 -26.59
N ALA A 127 -28.12 -8.83 -27.71
CA ALA A 127 -26.67 -8.82 -27.74
C ALA A 127 -26.05 -7.49 -27.20
N THR A 128 -26.73 -6.37 -27.40
CA THR A 128 -26.29 -5.06 -26.90
C THR A 128 -26.42 -5.00 -25.37
N LEU A 129 -27.52 -5.48 -24.80
CA LEU A 129 -27.71 -5.55 -23.34
C LEU A 129 -26.66 -6.45 -22.67
N ALA A 130 -26.40 -7.63 -23.26
CA ALA A 130 -25.35 -8.51 -22.77
C ALA A 130 -23.98 -7.82 -22.77
N GLY A 131 -23.68 -7.03 -23.80
CA GLY A 131 -22.44 -6.25 -23.86
C GLY A 131 -22.30 -5.23 -22.72
N TYR A 132 -23.37 -4.56 -22.31
CA TYR A 132 -23.36 -3.62 -21.18
C TYR A 132 -23.28 -4.32 -19.83
N GLU A 133 -24.01 -5.44 -19.65
CA GLU A 133 -23.91 -6.31 -18.49
C GLU A 133 -22.45 -6.72 -18.24
N LEU A 134 -21.77 -7.23 -19.26
CA LEU A 134 -20.38 -7.67 -19.18
C LEU A 134 -19.42 -6.52 -18.89
N ARG A 135 -19.59 -5.36 -19.56
CA ARG A 135 -18.72 -4.19 -19.36
C ARG A 135 -18.87 -3.56 -17.99
N LEU A 136 -20.09 -3.49 -17.44
CA LEU A 136 -20.29 -2.96 -16.09
C LEU A 136 -19.67 -3.90 -15.03
N THR A 137 -19.82 -5.22 -15.22
CA THR A 137 -19.17 -6.21 -14.35
C THR A 137 -17.65 -6.11 -14.43
N ASP A 138 -17.08 -6.03 -15.64
CA ASP A 138 -15.64 -5.84 -15.86
C ASP A 138 -15.12 -4.56 -15.15
N ALA A 139 -15.81 -3.45 -15.34
CA ALA A 139 -15.48 -2.18 -14.72
C ALA A 139 -15.45 -2.27 -13.20
N LEU A 140 -16.45 -2.91 -12.59
CA LEU A 140 -16.54 -3.05 -11.13
C LEU A 140 -15.50 -4.02 -10.57
N LEU A 141 -15.27 -5.16 -11.22
CA LEU A 141 -14.23 -6.11 -10.79
C LEU A 141 -12.83 -5.45 -10.83
N ARG A 142 -12.55 -4.69 -11.88
CA ARG A 142 -11.31 -3.93 -11.98
C ARG A 142 -11.24 -2.79 -10.95
N PHE A 143 -12.35 -2.09 -10.73
CA PHE A 143 -12.40 -1.02 -9.73
C PHE A 143 -12.18 -1.58 -8.31
N ALA A 144 -12.83 -2.69 -7.94
CA ALA A 144 -12.58 -3.37 -6.66
C ALA A 144 -11.12 -3.80 -6.52
N THR A 145 -10.54 -4.38 -7.58
CA THR A 145 -9.12 -4.77 -7.62
C THR A 145 -8.21 -3.58 -7.37
N HIS A 146 -8.44 -2.48 -8.08
CA HIS A 146 -7.61 -1.28 -7.95
C HIS A 146 -7.80 -0.57 -6.61
N LEU A 147 -9.01 -0.59 -6.03
CA LEU A 147 -9.26 -0.08 -4.69
C LEU A 147 -8.49 -0.87 -3.63
N ARG A 148 -8.43 -2.19 -3.78
CA ARG A 148 -7.84 -3.08 -2.79
C ARG A 148 -6.32 -3.19 -2.93
N TYR A 149 -5.83 -3.47 -4.13
CA TYR A 149 -4.43 -3.84 -4.37
C TYR A 149 -3.61 -2.75 -5.07
N GLY A 150 -4.27 -1.71 -5.59
CA GLY A 150 -3.68 -0.73 -6.49
C GLY A 150 -3.75 -1.15 -7.95
N ARG A 151 -3.32 -0.25 -8.83
CA ARG A 151 -3.21 -0.50 -10.28
C ARG A 151 -1.89 -1.14 -10.68
N LEU A 152 -0.84 -0.85 -9.90
CA LEU A 152 0.54 -1.19 -10.24
C LEU A 152 1.17 -2.13 -9.22
N HIS A 153 2.01 -3.00 -9.71
CA HIS A 153 2.90 -3.78 -8.85
C HIS A 153 4.01 -2.88 -8.28
N PRO A 154 4.24 -2.87 -6.95
CA PRO A 154 5.09 -1.87 -6.28
C PRO A 154 6.57 -1.88 -6.72
N LEU A 155 7.09 -3.02 -7.17
CA LEU A 155 8.50 -3.15 -7.55
C LEU A 155 8.74 -2.90 -9.05
N THR A 156 7.83 -3.36 -9.91
CA THR A 156 8.01 -3.32 -11.36
C THR A 156 7.26 -2.17 -12.03
N LEU A 157 6.33 -1.55 -11.32
CA LEU A 157 5.40 -0.53 -11.84
C LEU A 157 4.63 -1.00 -13.09
N THR A 158 4.44 -2.30 -13.22
CA THR A 158 3.58 -2.91 -14.25
C THR A 158 2.15 -3.04 -13.73
N PRO A 159 1.14 -3.10 -14.62
CA PRO A 159 -0.23 -3.36 -14.20
C PRO A 159 -0.32 -4.61 -13.33
N ILE A 160 -1.15 -4.54 -12.28
CA ILE A 160 -1.33 -5.65 -11.35
C ILE A 160 -2.01 -6.83 -12.07
N VAL A 161 -1.49 -8.03 -11.85
CA VAL A 161 -2.09 -9.28 -12.31
C VAL A 161 -2.52 -10.06 -11.08
N LEU A 162 -3.82 -10.33 -10.97
CA LEU A 162 -4.37 -11.07 -9.83
C LEU A 162 -4.02 -12.56 -9.90
N THR A 163 -3.70 -13.12 -8.76
CA THR A 163 -3.68 -14.58 -8.57
C THR A 163 -5.10 -15.13 -8.56
N GLN A 164 -5.27 -16.44 -8.72
CA GLN A 164 -6.59 -17.09 -8.64
C GLN A 164 -7.33 -16.80 -7.32
N PRO A 165 -6.72 -16.88 -6.14
CA PRO A 165 -7.39 -16.52 -4.89
C PRO A 165 -7.84 -15.04 -4.84
N GLN A 166 -7.04 -14.12 -5.37
CA GLN A 166 -7.39 -12.70 -5.42
C GLN A 166 -8.54 -12.43 -6.42
N THR A 167 -8.56 -13.15 -7.53
CA THR A 167 -9.67 -13.10 -8.49
C THR A 167 -10.96 -13.59 -7.84
N GLN A 168 -10.91 -14.74 -7.15
CA GLN A 168 -12.06 -15.27 -6.40
C GLN A 168 -12.54 -14.27 -5.34
N GLU A 169 -11.62 -13.65 -4.58
CA GLU A 169 -11.96 -12.64 -3.59
C GLU A 169 -12.70 -11.44 -4.20
N ALA A 170 -12.24 -10.94 -5.37
CA ALA A 170 -12.91 -9.85 -6.07
C ALA A 170 -14.32 -10.24 -6.55
N VAL A 171 -14.48 -11.45 -7.09
CA VAL A 171 -15.76 -11.99 -7.53
C VAL A 171 -16.73 -12.17 -6.36
N ASP A 172 -16.27 -12.75 -5.25
CA ASP A 172 -17.09 -12.95 -4.05
C ASP A 172 -17.48 -11.63 -3.41
N GLY A 173 -16.56 -10.66 -3.36
CA GLY A 173 -16.85 -9.31 -2.88
C GLY A 173 -17.95 -8.63 -3.69
N LEU A 174 -17.89 -8.71 -5.02
CA LEU A 174 -18.94 -8.15 -5.88
C LEU A 174 -20.29 -8.85 -5.69
N ARG A 175 -20.28 -10.18 -5.53
CA ARG A 175 -21.50 -10.96 -5.25
C ARG A 175 -22.12 -10.59 -3.91
N GLN A 176 -21.31 -10.43 -2.87
CA GLN A 176 -21.76 -9.98 -1.56
C GLN A 176 -22.33 -8.56 -1.62
N ALA A 177 -21.68 -7.66 -2.35
CA ALA A 177 -22.18 -6.29 -2.53
C ALA A 177 -23.55 -6.28 -3.24
N LEU A 178 -23.75 -7.12 -4.28
CA LEU A 178 -25.03 -7.25 -4.96
C LEU A 178 -26.15 -7.82 -4.09
N ALA A 179 -25.81 -8.65 -3.12
CA ALA A 179 -26.77 -9.21 -2.16
C ALA A 179 -27.10 -8.23 -1.01
N SER A 180 -26.32 -7.17 -0.85
CA SER A 180 -26.51 -6.16 0.18
C SER A 180 -27.57 -5.12 -0.26
N PRO A 181 -28.43 -4.64 0.64
CA PRO A 181 -29.30 -3.51 0.35
C PRO A 181 -28.52 -2.21 0.07
N GLU A 182 -27.28 -2.11 0.61
CA GLU A 182 -26.37 -0.98 0.46
C GLU A 182 -25.14 -1.39 -0.36
N LEU A 183 -25.34 -1.60 -1.66
CA LEU A 183 -24.30 -2.06 -2.59
C LEU A 183 -23.00 -1.24 -2.47
N THR A 184 -23.11 0.08 -2.45
CA THR A 184 -21.96 0.98 -2.41
C THR A 184 -21.12 0.78 -1.14
N THR A 185 -21.75 0.71 0.03
CA THR A 185 -21.08 0.50 1.31
C THR A 185 -20.40 -0.87 1.34
N ALA A 186 -21.11 -1.91 0.94
CA ALA A 186 -20.57 -3.27 0.89
C ALA A 186 -19.39 -3.38 -0.10
N PHE A 187 -19.51 -2.77 -1.27
CA PHE A 187 -18.45 -2.77 -2.29
C PHE A 187 -17.19 -2.05 -1.78
N LEU A 188 -17.34 -0.87 -1.15
CA LEU A 188 -16.23 -0.07 -0.66
C LEU A 188 -15.52 -0.67 0.56
N SER A 189 -16.06 -1.72 1.18
CA SER A 189 -15.41 -2.43 2.30
C SER A 189 -14.11 -3.12 1.91
N CYS A 190 -13.84 -3.31 0.59
CA CYS A 190 -12.59 -3.88 0.09
C CYS A 190 -11.37 -2.96 0.23
N GLN A 191 -11.55 -1.67 0.55
CA GLN A 191 -10.47 -0.70 0.64
C GLN A 191 -9.50 -0.99 1.79
N PRO A 192 -8.25 -0.46 1.73
CA PRO A 192 -7.36 -0.48 2.86
C PRO A 192 -7.96 0.22 4.07
N THR A 193 -7.78 -0.36 5.25
CA THR A 193 -8.26 0.19 6.53
C THR A 193 -7.17 0.93 7.30
N SER A 194 -5.97 1.07 6.71
CA SER A 194 -4.89 1.79 7.38
C SER A 194 -5.26 3.26 7.59
N ARG A 195 -4.87 3.79 8.76
CA ARG A 195 -5.14 5.18 9.14
C ARG A 195 -4.69 6.16 8.05
N ALA A 196 -3.48 5.97 7.51
CA ALA A 196 -2.92 6.86 6.52
C ALA A 196 -3.75 6.89 5.23
N TYR A 197 -4.22 5.71 4.76
CA TYR A 197 -5.10 5.62 3.60
C TYR A 197 -6.44 6.30 3.87
N CYS A 198 -7.11 5.94 4.97
CA CYS A 198 -8.42 6.48 5.30
C CYS A 198 -8.39 8.01 5.45
N GLN A 199 -7.37 8.54 6.15
CA GLN A 199 -7.23 9.99 6.33
C GLN A 199 -7.00 10.72 5.01
N LEU A 200 -6.11 10.20 4.13
CA LEU A 200 -5.83 10.82 2.85
C LEU A 200 -7.05 10.77 1.93
N GLN A 201 -7.71 9.62 1.85
CA GLN A 201 -8.91 9.43 1.02
C GLN A 201 -10.04 10.34 1.48
N GLN A 202 -10.33 10.41 2.79
CA GLN A 202 -11.38 11.25 3.35
C GLN A 202 -11.11 12.75 3.15
N ALA A 203 -9.87 13.20 3.39
CA ALA A 203 -9.48 14.58 3.18
C ALA A 203 -9.60 14.97 1.69
N TRP A 204 -9.20 14.07 0.79
CA TRP A 204 -9.30 14.27 -0.64
C TRP A 204 -10.75 14.32 -1.11
N SER A 205 -11.57 13.36 -0.68
CA SER A 205 -13.01 13.34 -0.98
C SER A 205 -13.72 14.61 -0.49
N ALA A 206 -13.35 15.13 0.69
CA ALA A 206 -13.87 16.39 1.20
C ALA A 206 -13.45 17.59 0.33
N THR A 207 -12.20 17.61 -0.14
CA THR A 207 -11.69 18.66 -1.07
C THR A 207 -12.46 18.65 -2.38
N LEU A 208 -12.69 17.48 -2.98
CA LEU A 208 -13.46 17.36 -4.23
C LEU A 208 -14.91 17.81 -4.07
N ARG A 209 -15.56 17.52 -2.94
CA ARG A 209 -16.93 17.97 -2.68
C ARG A 209 -17.06 19.48 -2.51
N GLN A 210 -16.04 20.14 -2.02
CA GLN A 210 -15.98 21.59 -1.92
C GLN A 210 -15.75 22.27 -3.29
N HIS A 211 -15.15 21.54 -4.24
CA HIS A 211 -14.85 22.02 -5.58
C HIS A 211 -15.34 21.01 -6.65
N PRO A 212 -16.67 20.94 -6.90
CA PRO A 212 -17.26 19.93 -7.79
C PRO A 212 -16.71 19.96 -9.23
N ASP A 213 -16.33 21.14 -9.72
CA ASP A 213 -15.74 21.31 -11.05
C ASP A 213 -14.34 20.70 -11.18
N SER A 214 -13.73 20.32 -10.04
CA SER A 214 -12.41 19.69 -9.97
C SER A 214 -12.44 18.16 -10.12
N LEU A 215 -13.62 17.56 -10.33
CA LEU A 215 -13.77 16.10 -10.53
C LEU A 215 -13.16 15.62 -11.85
N HIS A 216 -12.82 16.52 -12.76
CA HIS A 216 -12.11 16.15 -13.99
C HIS A 216 -10.60 16.27 -13.81
N PRO A 217 -9.80 15.21 -14.10
CA PRO A 217 -8.34 15.23 -14.03
C PRO A 217 -7.67 16.32 -14.89
N THR A 218 -8.43 16.96 -15.78
CA THR A 218 -7.96 17.96 -16.74
C THR A 218 -8.19 19.43 -16.31
N THR A 219 -8.87 19.66 -15.16
CA THR A 219 -9.16 21.00 -14.64
C THR A 219 -8.15 21.45 -13.59
N GLY A 220 -8.26 22.69 -13.09
CA GLY A 220 -7.27 23.41 -12.28
C GLY A 220 -6.57 22.70 -11.10
N ASN A 221 -7.11 21.56 -10.61
CA ASN A 221 -6.50 20.75 -9.56
C ASN A 221 -5.84 19.46 -10.08
N ALA A 222 -5.53 19.37 -11.36
CA ALA A 222 -4.95 18.17 -11.98
C ALA A 222 -3.63 17.75 -11.30
N ALA A 223 -2.80 18.69 -10.87
CA ALA A 223 -1.54 18.39 -10.17
C ALA A 223 -1.79 17.77 -8.79
N ASP A 224 -2.75 18.30 -8.03
CA ASP A 224 -3.11 17.75 -6.71
C ASP A 224 -3.76 16.37 -6.84
N PHE A 225 -4.68 16.20 -7.80
CA PHE A 225 -5.26 14.89 -8.11
C PHE A 225 -4.16 13.87 -8.42
N ARG A 226 -3.23 14.21 -9.32
CA ARG A 226 -2.11 13.31 -9.67
C ARG A 226 -1.32 12.91 -8.45
N ARG A 227 -0.93 13.86 -7.61
CA ARG A 227 -0.14 13.60 -6.40
C ARG A 227 -0.90 12.76 -5.38
N VAL A 228 -2.17 13.05 -5.13
CA VAL A 228 -3.01 12.27 -4.21
C VAL A 228 -3.21 10.85 -4.75
N ALA A 229 -3.51 10.70 -6.05
CA ALA A 229 -3.68 9.40 -6.69
C ALA A 229 -2.45 8.50 -6.52
N LEU A 230 -1.23 9.04 -6.75
CA LEU A 230 0.01 8.30 -6.56
C LEU A 230 0.24 7.87 -5.11
N ASN A 231 -0.15 8.70 -4.15
CA ASN A 231 0.04 8.37 -2.74
C ASN A 231 -1.05 7.41 -2.22
N LEU A 232 -2.29 7.50 -2.68
CA LEU A 232 -3.30 6.47 -2.44
C LEU A 232 -2.88 5.13 -3.05
N GLU A 233 -2.26 5.14 -4.23
CA GLU A 233 -1.68 3.94 -4.84
C GLU A 233 -0.60 3.31 -3.96
N ARG A 234 0.38 4.10 -3.50
CA ARG A 234 1.44 3.62 -2.59
C ARG A 234 0.88 3.08 -1.27
N LEU A 235 -0.17 3.67 -0.75
CA LEU A 235 -0.83 3.22 0.48
C LEU A 235 -1.59 1.90 0.29
N ARG A 236 -2.05 1.58 -0.93
CA ARG A 236 -2.63 0.27 -1.27
C ARG A 236 -1.58 -0.83 -1.29
N TRP A 237 -0.34 -0.53 -1.63
CA TRP A 237 0.75 -1.52 -1.60
C TRP A 237 1.06 -2.04 -0.18
N ASP A 238 0.63 -1.34 0.86
CA ASP A 238 0.79 -1.72 2.26
C ASP A 238 -0.41 -2.52 2.84
N LEU A 239 -1.33 -2.97 1.99
CA LEU A 239 -2.60 -3.59 2.37
C LEU A 239 -2.48 -4.75 3.39
N GLN A 240 -1.44 -5.57 3.29
CA GLN A 240 -1.26 -6.76 4.14
C GLN A 240 -0.73 -6.45 5.55
N ARG A 241 -0.60 -5.17 5.92
CA ARG A 241 0.04 -4.75 7.17
C ARG A 241 -0.95 -4.06 8.07
N PRO A 242 -1.39 -4.73 9.13
CA PRO A 242 -2.35 -4.14 10.05
C PRO A 242 -1.74 -2.91 10.75
N ASP A 243 -2.58 -1.91 10.99
CA ASP A 243 -2.27 -0.75 11.84
C ASP A 243 -2.35 -1.09 13.35
N SER A 244 -2.45 -2.37 13.68
CA SER A 244 -2.49 -2.86 15.05
C SER A 244 -1.09 -2.92 15.67
N GLY A 245 -1.03 -2.66 16.97
CA GLY A 245 0.20 -2.71 17.75
C GLY A 245 1.08 -1.46 17.58
N ASP A 246 2.34 -1.59 18.00
CA ASP A 246 3.34 -0.53 17.97
C ASP A 246 4.27 -0.71 16.75
N TYR A 247 4.52 0.37 16.03
CA TYR A 247 5.53 0.42 14.96
C TYR A 247 6.08 1.82 14.75
N ALA A 248 7.25 1.90 14.15
CA ALA A 248 7.85 3.14 13.66
C ALA A 248 7.57 3.28 12.16
N LEU A 249 7.01 4.42 11.75
CA LEU A 249 6.83 4.80 10.35
C LEU A 249 7.80 5.94 10.01
N VAL A 250 8.68 5.70 9.07
CA VAL A 250 9.53 6.73 8.46
C VAL A 250 8.90 7.15 7.14
N ASN A 251 8.49 8.41 7.03
CA ASN A 251 8.20 9.01 5.73
C ASN A 251 9.41 9.84 5.27
N ILE A 252 10.09 9.35 4.25
CA ILE A 252 11.31 9.96 3.70
C ILE A 252 11.04 11.37 3.19
N ALA A 253 9.99 11.56 2.36
CA ALA A 253 9.69 12.85 1.75
C ALA A 253 9.24 13.90 2.79
N ALA A 254 8.59 13.47 3.87
CA ALA A 254 8.20 14.32 4.99
C ALA A 254 9.37 14.63 5.94
N TYR A 255 10.50 13.91 5.81
CA TYR A 255 11.61 13.96 6.77
C TYR A 255 11.14 13.72 8.21
N GLN A 256 10.29 12.71 8.41
CA GLN A 256 9.68 12.43 9.70
C GLN A 256 9.72 10.95 10.04
N LEU A 257 9.97 10.63 11.32
CA LEU A 257 9.73 9.33 11.92
C LEU A 257 8.60 9.49 12.93
N GLN A 258 7.57 8.67 12.82
CA GLN A 258 6.44 8.62 13.74
C GLN A 258 6.45 7.28 14.48
N LEU A 259 6.20 7.32 15.79
CA LEU A 259 5.87 6.13 16.57
C LEU A 259 4.36 6.02 16.64
N ILE A 260 3.85 4.90 16.19
CA ILE A 260 2.42 4.63 16.09
C ILE A 260 2.08 3.50 17.06
N ARG A 261 1.00 3.68 17.81
CA ARG A 261 0.43 2.70 18.74
C ARG A 261 -1.06 2.56 18.46
N ASN A 262 -1.49 1.36 18.06
CA ASN A 262 -2.89 1.08 17.73
C ASN A 262 -3.50 2.12 16.79
N GLY A 263 -2.80 2.43 15.69
CA GLY A 263 -3.24 3.40 14.70
C GLY A 263 -3.12 4.89 15.11
N GLN A 264 -2.62 5.21 16.31
CA GLN A 264 -2.44 6.59 16.77
C GLN A 264 -0.97 6.99 16.81
N VAL A 265 -0.65 8.19 16.33
CA VAL A 265 0.70 8.75 16.46
C VAL A 265 0.92 9.20 17.90
N VAL A 266 1.81 8.52 18.61
CA VAL A 266 2.12 8.83 20.02
C VAL A 266 3.38 9.67 20.15
N GLN A 267 4.25 9.69 19.13
CA GLN A 267 5.48 10.47 19.13
C GLN A 267 5.93 10.75 17.71
N SER A 268 6.57 11.90 17.48
CA SER A 268 7.13 12.28 16.17
C SER A 268 8.52 12.88 16.32
N HIS A 269 9.41 12.51 15.37
CA HIS A 269 10.78 13.00 15.31
C HIS A 269 11.08 13.56 13.93
N ARG A 270 11.81 14.68 13.89
CA ARG A 270 12.48 15.11 12.66
C ARG A 270 13.60 14.15 12.34
N ILE A 271 13.79 13.90 11.06
CA ILE A 271 14.90 13.05 10.58
C ILE A 271 15.66 13.72 9.43
N VAL A 272 16.89 13.25 9.25
CA VAL A 272 17.72 13.52 8.06
C VAL A 272 17.87 12.20 7.33
N VAL A 273 17.62 12.20 6.02
CA VAL A 273 17.66 11.01 5.16
C VAL A 273 18.79 11.11 4.12
N GLY A 274 18.99 10.09 3.34
CA GLY A 274 19.99 10.02 2.28
C GLY A 274 19.83 11.14 1.25
N LYS A 275 20.98 11.56 0.65
CA LYS A 275 20.99 12.42 -0.54
C LYS A 275 20.33 11.69 -1.72
N PRO A 276 19.91 12.38 -2.80
CA PRO A 276 19.42 11.72 -4.02
C PRO A 276 20.40 10.67 -4.60
N ASP A 277 21.70 10.93 -4.54
CA ASP A 277 22.74 10.02 -5.03
C ASP A 277 22.97 8.80 -4.13
N THR A 278 22.58 8.89 -2.85
CA THR A 278 22.68 7.83 -1.85
C THR A 278 21.36 7.75 -1.07
N PRO A 279 20.25 7.38 -1.71
CA PRO A 279 18.93 7.49 -1.13
C PRO A 279 18.72 6.51 0.03
N THR A 280 17.91 6.91 1.00
CA THR A 280 17.36 5.98 1.98
C THR A 280 16.35 5.08 1.28
N PRO A 281 16.53 3.74 1.30
CA PRO A 281 15.61 2.82 0.63
C PRO A 281 14.29 2.67 1.40
N THR A 282 13.23 2.35 0.68
CA THR A 282 11.98 1.90 1.27
C THR A 282 12.09 0.42 1.63
N LEU A 283 11.73 0.07 2.85
CA LEU A 283 11.79 -1.31 3.33
C LEU A 283 10.95 -1.52 4.59
N ASP A 284 10.81 -2.76 4.96
CA ASP A 284 10.27 -3.19 6.23
C ASP A 284 11.31 -3.99 6.99
N SER A 285 11.38 -3.73 8.29
CA SER A 285 12.27 -4.43 9.19
C SER A 285 11.78 -4.32 10.64
N ARG A 286 12.68 -4.60 11.59
CA ARG A 286 12.41 -4.54 13.01
C ARG A 286 13.65 -4.01 13.74
N ILE A 287 13.48 -2.96 14.54
CA ILE A 287 14.52 -2.50 15.46
C ILE A 287 14.61 -3.54 16.59
N THR A 288 15.72 -4.25 16.66
CA THR A 288 15.93 -5.34 17.62
C THR A 288 16.96 -5.00 18.69
N VAL A 289 17.76 -3.97 18.45
CA VAL A 289 18.82 -3.56 19.39
C VAL A 289 19.10 -2.08 19.23
N PHE A 290 19.48 -1.43 20.33
CA PHE A 290 20.14 -0.15 20.25
C PHE A 290 21.42 -0.13 21.12
N VAL A 291 22.33 0.76 20.77
CA VAL A 291 23.62 0.90 21.44
C VAL A 291 23.82 2.37 21.80
N THR A 292 24.22 2.62 23.04
CA THR A 292 24.61 3.94 23.53
C THR A 292 26.13 4.10 23.49
N ALA A 293 26.61 5.32 23.37
CA ALA A 293 28.04 5.65 23.21
C ALA A 293 28.73 4.74 22.14
N PRO A 294 28.20 4.67 20.91
CA PRO A 294 28.71 3.76 19.90
C PRO A 294 30.07 4.22 19.36
N GLU A 295 30.94 3.26 19.04
CA GLU A 295 32.01 3.50 18.07
C GLU A 295 31.40 3.43 16.66
N TRP A 296 31.85 4.30 15.77
CA TRP A 296 31.46 4.26 14.38
C TRP A 296 32.52 3.54 13.55
N ARG A 297 32.15 2.40 12.98
CA ARG A 297 32.89 1.77 11.90
C ARG A 297 32.54 2.46 10.60
N VAL A 298 33.48 3.17 10.03
CA VAL A 298 33.28 3.90 8.78
C VAL A 298 33.00 2.91 7.64
N PRO A 299 31.91 3.09 6.88
CA PRO A 299 31.64 2.29 5.68
C PRO A 299 32.78 2.43 4.67
N TYR A 300 33.08 1.34 3.95
CA TYR A 300 34.17 1.33 2.97
C TYR A 300 34.03 2.43 1.93
N SER A 301 32.84 2.66 1.40
CA SER A 301 32.57 3.71 0.42
C SER A 301 32.94 5.12 0.94
N ILE A 302 32.63 5.43 2.20
CA ILE A 302 32.99 6.70 2.82
C ILE A 302 34.51 6.76 3.04
N ALA A 303 35.10 5.66 3.50
CA ALA A 303 36.55 5.60 3.76
C ALA A 303 37.37 5.87 2.47
N VAL A 304 36.97 5.29 1.33
CA VAL A 304 37.72 5.41 0.07
C VAL A 304 37.37 6.66 -0.74
N ASN A 305 36.12 7.12 -0.69
CA ASN A 305 35.67 8.24 -1.52
C ASN A 305 35.84 9.61 -0.84
N GLU A 306 35.79 9.64 0.50
CA GLU A 306 35.83 10.90 1.25
C GLU A 306 37.10 11.02 2.13
N MET A 307 37.48 9.94 2.83
CA MET A 307 38.59 10.01 3.76
C MET A 307 39.96 9.73 3.13
N LEU A 308 40.05 8.85 2.15
CA LEU A 308 41.32 8.56 1.50
C LEU A 308 41.94 9.77 0.83
N PRO A 309 41.20 10.65 0.11
CA PRO A 309 41.77 11.89 -0.41
C PRO A 309 42.32 12.81 0.70
N GLU A 310 41.64 12.93 1.85
CA GLU A 310 42.11 13.71 2.98
C GLU A 310 43.37 13.09 3.58
N LEU A 311 43.42 11.75 3.72
CA LEU A 311 44.59 11.03 4.24
C LEU A 311 45.81 11.10 3.33
N GLN A 312 45.62 11.23 2.02
CA GLN A 312 46.68 11.46 1.04
C GLN A 312 47.29 12.85 1.20
N ASN A 313 46.51 13.83 1.67
CA ASN A 313 46.95 15.18 1.93
C ASN A 313 47.55 15.32 3.34
N ASP A 314 46.83 14.80 4.34
CA ASP A 314 47.23 14.89 5.76
C ASP A 314 46.80 13.65 6.57
N PRO A 315 47.77 12.80 6.96
CA PRO A 315 47.50 11.67 7.87
C PRO A 315 46.99 12.06 9.25
N GLY A 316 47.23 13.33 9.69
CA GLY A 316 46.74 13.89 10.94
C GLY A 316 45.22 14.00 11.01
N PHE A 317 44.53 14.06 9.86
CA PHE A 317 43.09 14.10 9.76
C PHE A 317 42.37 13.08 10.67
N LEU A 318 42.96 11.87 10.83
CA LEU A 318 42.35 10.84 11.67
C LEU A 318 42.37 11.26 13.17
N ALA A 319 43.48 11.75 13.65
CA ALA A 319 43.61 12.15 15.06
C ALA A 319 42.74 13.36 15.39
N ASP A 320 42.70 14.35 14.52
CA ASP A 320 41.93 15.60 14.68
C ASP A 320 40.41 15.34 14.73
N ASN A 321 39.95 14.26 14.11
CA ASN A 321 38.54 13.86 14.07
C ASN A 321 38.20 12.63 14.93
N ASN A 322 39.11 12.26 15.87
CA ASN A 322 38.95 11.12 16.76
C ASN A 322 38.76 9.78 16.05
N TYR A 323 39.38 9.63 14.89
CA TYR A 323 39.44 8.36 14.16
C TYR A 323 40.72 7.59 14.51
N PHE A 324 40.63 6.28 14.31
CA PHE A 324 41.81 5.41 14.36
C PHE A 324 41.75 4.36 13.25
N LEU A 325 42.92 3.90 12.85
CA LEU A 325 43.14 3.01 11.74
C LEU A 325 43.39 1.57 12.24
N LEU A 326 42.77 0.58 11.64
CA LEU A 326 42.98 -0.83 11.94
C LEU A 326 43.44 -1.57 10.68
N ASP A 327 44.35 -2.52 10.83
CA ASP A 327 44.71 -3.47 9.79
C ASP A 327 43.62 -4.60 9.67
N TYR A 328 43.82 -5.52 8.74
CA TYR A 328 42.93 -6.66 8.53
C TYR A 328 42.87 -7.63 9.73
N ARG A 329 43.85 -7.57 10.65
CA ARG A 329 43.89 -8.34 11.91
C ARG A 329 43.27 -7.55 13.08
N GLY A 330 42.74 -6.36 12.86
CA GLY A 330 42.17 -5.51 13.89
C GLY A 330 43.19 -4.81 14.79
N ARG A 331 44.48 -4.76 14.40
CA ARG A 331 45.54 -4.07 15.17
C ARG A 331 45.59 -2.60 14.76
N ARG A 332 45.86 -1.70 15.72
CA ARG A 332 46.01 -0.29 15.44
C ARG A 332 47.25 -0.04 14.57
N VAL A 333 47.04 0.78 13.54
CA VAL A 333 48.08 1.22 12.60
C VAL A 333 48.35 2.69 12.80
N ASN A 334 49.65 3.06 12.85
CA ASN A 334 50.03 4.47 12.86
C ASN A 334 49.86 5.07 11.45
N PRO A 335 48.96 6.05 11.25
CA PRO A 335 48.67 6.59 9.93
C PRO A 335 49.88 7.31 9.31
N TRP A 336 50.78 7.85 10.11
CA TRP A 336 52.02 8.51 9.64
C TRP A 336 53.05 7.53 9.05
N ARG A 337 52.92 6.24 9.27
CA ARG A 337 53.79 5.21 8.71
C ARG A 337 53.21 4.57 7.43
N VAL A 338 52.06 5.03 7.00
CA VAL A 338 51.38 4.53 5.78
C VAL A 338 51.75 5.39 4.59
N ASN A 339 52.17 4.79 3.50
CA ASN A 339 52.35 5.51 2.25
C ASN A 339 51.01 5.68 1.55
N TRP A 340 50.28 6.72 1.94
CA TRP A 340 48.92 7.00 1.41
C TRP A 340 48.88 7.25 -0.08
N GLN A 341 49.97 7.76 -0.69
CA GLN A 341 50.04 8.02 -2.14
C GLN A 341 50.00 6.77 -2.98
N ARG A 342 50.32 5.60 -2.38
CA ARG A 342 50.26 4.30 -3.06
C ARG A 342 48.93 3.57 -2.88
N ILE A 343 48.04 4.08 -2.05
CA ILE A 343 46.76 3.47 -1.75
C ILE A 343 45.69 4.05 -2.68
N THR A 344 44.95 3.16 -3.35
CA THR A 344 43.82 3.47 -4.20
C THR A 344 42.51 2.96 -3.57
N PRO A 345 41.35 3.41 -4.05
CA PRO A 345 40.08 2.85 -3.60
C PRO A 345 40.04 1.31 -3.68
N GLN A 346 40.67 0.71 -4.70
CA GLN A 346 40.66 -0.74 -4.91
C GLN A 346 41.62 -1.51 -3.97
N THR A 347 42.68 -0.82 -3.52
CA THR A 347 43.73 -1.43 -2.69
C THR A 347 43.69 -1.02 -1.23
N PHE A 348 42.64 -0.30 -0.78
CA PHE A 348 42.49 0.20 0.59
C PHE A 348 42.29 -0.96 1.60
N PRO A 349 43.30 -1.31 2.44
CA PRO A 349 43.27 -2.53 3.24
C PRO A 349 42.85 -2.29 4.69
N TYR A 350 42.45 -1.07 5.02
CA TYR A 350 42.24 -0.66 6.40
C TYR A 350 40.76 -0.55 6.77
N THR A 351 40.48 -0.66 8.06
CA THR A 351 39.22 -0.25 8.65
C THR A 351 39.43 1.03 9.45
N ILE A 352 38.68 2.08 9.15
CA ILE A 352 38.64 3.30 9.94
C ILE A 352 37.51 3.18 10.97
N ARG A 353 37.80 3.54 12.23
CA ARG A 353 36.80 3.67 13.29
C ARG A 353 36.89 5.03 13.94
N GLN A 354 35.74 5.53 14.42
CA GLN A 354 35.66 6.73 15.25
C GLN A 354 35.31 6.35 16.70
N THR A 355 36.02 6.91 17.66
CA THR A 355 35.73 6.65 19.07
C THR A 355 34.38 7.22 19.51
N ALA A 356 33.79 6.63 20.55
CA ALA A 356 32.61 7.20 21.19
C ALA A 356 32.91 8.63 21.68
N GLY A 357 31.89 9.47 21.72
CA GLY A 357 31.98 10.83 22.20
C GLY A 357 31.13 11.83 21.43
N ARG A 358 31.17 13.07 21.87
CA ARG A 358 30.30 14.17 21.38
C ARG A 358 30.47 14.48 19.87
N HIS A 359 31.61 14.13 19.29
CA HIS A 359 31.92 14.35 17.87
C HIS A 359 31.70 13.13 17.01
N ASN A 360 31.30 11.99 17.61
CA ASN A 360 31.03 10.78 16.85
C ASN A 360 29.91 11.01 15.86
N ALA A 361 30.10 10.59 14.61
CA ALA A 361 29.11 10.77 13.53
C ALA A 361 27.77 10.08 13.82
N LEU A 362 27.76 8.99 14.61
CA LEU A 362 26.55 8.31 15.07
C LEU A 362 25.89 8.98 16.29
N GLY A 363 26.51 10.06 16.83
CA GLY A 363 26.06 10.69 18.06
C GLY A 363 26.08 9.73 19.25
N ASN A 364 25.09 9.84 20.12
CA ASN A 364 25.06 9.14 21.39
C ASN A 364 24.36 7.77 21.33
N ILE A 365 23.48 7.54 20.34
CA ILE A 365 22.65 6.32 20.27
C ILE A 365 22.49 5.90 18.81
N VAL A 366 22.60 4.59 18.56
CA VAL A 366 22.30 3.96 17.27
C VAL A 366 21.30 2.84 17.47
N PHE A 367 20.31 2.75 16.59
CA PHE A 367 19.23 1.74 16.57
C PHE A 367 19.41 0.87 15.33
N TYR A 368 19.62 -0.42 15.54
CA TYR A 368 19.87 -1.38 14.47
C TYR A 368 18.62 -2.17 14.09
N PHE A 369 18.47 -2.40 12.81
CA PHE A 369 17.48 -3.29 12.21
C PHE A 369 18.09 -4.03 11.02
N THR A 370 17.69 -5.28 10.81
CA THR A 370 18.22 -6.11 9.72
C THR A 370 17.79 -5.59 8.37
N ASN A 371 18.73 -5.36 7.45
CA ASN A 371 18.46 -4.99 6.07
C ASN A 371 19.69 -5.25 5.18
N GLN A 372 19.46 -5.32 3.86
CA GLN A 372 20.53 -5.56 2.87
C GLN A 372 21.35 -4.32 2.50
N HIS A 373 20.91 -3.13 2.92
CA HIS A 373 21.51 -1.85 2.56
C HIS A 373 22.50 -1.33 3.61
N GLY A 374 22.63 -2.02 4.75
CA GLY A 374 23.52 -1.59 5.83
C GLY A 374 23.12 -0.27 6.50
N ILE A 375 21.85 0.14 6.39
CA ILE A 375 21.35 1.37 6.99
C ILE A 375 20.83 1.14 8.42
N TYR A 376 20.83 2.18 9.21
CA TYR A 376 20.31 2.19 10.59
C TYR A 376 19.77 3.59 10.94
N VAL A 377 19.04 3.68 12.06
CA VAL A 377 18.64 4.97 12.67
C VAL A 377 19.67 5.35 13.71
N HIS A 378 20.13 6.61 13.71
CA HIS A 378 21.15 7.04 14.69
C HIS A 378 21.02 8.51 15.06
N ASP A 379 21.66 8.87 16.14
CA ASP A 379 21.89 10.24 16.57
C ASP A 379 22.90 10.98 15.66
N THR A 380 23.14 12.25 15.91
CA THR A 380 24.15 13.05 15.19
C THR A 380 24.59 14.27 16.01
N PRO A 381 25.87 14.65 15.96
CA PRO A 381 26.33 15.94 16.52
C PRO A 381 25.84 17.13 15.71
N ALA A 382 25.53 16.94 14.41
CA ALA A 382 25.11 18.00 13.50
C ALA A 382 23.61 18.37 13.69
N ARG A 383 23.24 18.83 14.88
CA ARG A 383 21.87 19.16 15.30
C ARG A 383 21.23 20.25 14.46
N ALA A 384 21.99 21.15 13.86
CA ALA A 384 21.50 22.24 13.04
C ALA A 384 20.73 21.72 11.81
N LEU A 385 21.10 20.55 11.28
CA LEU A 385 20.45 19.94 10.13
C LEU A 385 18.95 19.70 10.33
N PHE A 386 18.49 19.47 11.55
CA PHE A 386 17.06 19.26 11.84
C PHE A 386 16.21 20.52 11.65
N ARG A 387 16.85 21.71 11.59
CA ARG A 387 16.17 22.99 11.34
C ARG A 387 16.06 23.31 9.84
N GLU A 388 16.82 22.61 9.00
CA GLU A 388 16.78 22.83 7.56
C GLU A 388 15.46 22.33 6.95
N PRO A 389 14.91 23.05 5.96
CA PRO A 389 13.73 22.58 5.24
C PRO A 389 14.01 21.35 4.35
N LYS A 390 15.24 21.25 3.79
CA LYS A 390 15.71 20.10 2.99
C LYS A 390 16.67 19.26 3.79
N ARG A 391 16.22 18.10 4.24
CA ARG A 391 16.99 17.21 5.12
C ARG A 391 17.48 15.93 4.45
N ALA A 392 17.62 15.92 3.14
CA ALA A 392 18.29 14.85 2.38
C ALA A 392 19.80 15.10 2.34
N ARG A 393 20.53 14.67 3.37
CA ARG A 393 21.94 15.03 3.61
C ARG A 393 22.82 13.86 4.04
N SER A 394 22.28 12.68 4.29
CA SER A 394 23.05 11.51 4.73
C SER A 394 23.48 10.63 3.57
N HIS A 395 24.24 9.57 3.86
CA HIS A 395 24.64 8.51 2.92
C HIS A 395 23.66 7.32 2.92
N GLY A 396 22.39 7.57 3.23
CA GLY A 396 21.36 6.54 3.28
C GLY A 396 20.85 6.23 4.69
N CYS A 397 21.68 6.29 5.72
CA CYS A 397 21.25 6.14 7.11
C CYS A 397 20.33 7.27 7.55
N ILE A 398 19.49 7.00 8.55
CA ILE A 398 18.50 7.94 9.07
C ILE A 398 19.02 8.58 10.35
N ARG A 399 19.29 9.90 10.32
CA ARG A 399 19.61 10.65 11.53
C ARG A 399 18.33 11.08 12.21
N ILE A 400 18.21 10.85 13.52
CA ILE A 400 16.99 11.16 14.28
C ILE A 400 17.22 12.31 15.26
N GLU A 401 16.29 13.26 15.29
CA GLU A 401 16.20 14.25 16.38
C GLU A 401 15.70 13.54 17.64
N LYS A 402 16.24 13.90 18.81
CA LYS A 402 15.83 13.40 20.14
C LYS A 402 15.89 11.85 20.28
N PRO A 403 17.02 11.22 19.99
CA PRO A 403 17.16 9.76 20.03
C PRO A 403 16.88 9.15 21.41
N LEU A 404 17.11 9.90 22.50
CA LEU A 404 16.82 9.44 23.86
C LEU A 404 15.31 9.22 24.08
N GLU A 405 14.44 10.02 23.43
CA GLU A 405 13.00 9.83 23.50
C GLU A 405 12.57 8.51 22.81
N LEU A 406 13.19 8.17 21.66
CA LEU A 406 12.99 6.88 21.02
C LEU A 406 13.48 5.72 21.90
N ALA A 407 14.67 5.84 22.50
CA ALA A 407 15.19 4.82 23.41
C ALA A 407 14.26 4.61 24.62
N ALA A 408 13.77 5.72 25.22
CA ALA A 408 12.82 5.66 26.32
C ALA A 408 11.49 4.97 25.94
N PHE A 409 10.98 5.24 24.73
CA PHE A 409 9.81 4.56 24.20
C PHE A 409 10.04 3.04 24.08
N LEU A 410 11.19 2.62 23.52
CA LEU A 410 11.57 1.22 23.38
C LEU A 410 11.67 0.53 24.73
N LEU A 411 12.36 1.14 25.71
CA LEU A 411 12.47 0.61 27.06
C LEU A 411 11.11 0.48 27.75
N LYS A 412 10.24 1.48 27.59
CA LYS A 412 8.89 1.45 28.16
C LYS A 412 8.08 0.29 27.58
N ARG A 413 8.21 0.06 26.28
CA ARG A 413 7.54 -1.03 25.58
C ARG A 413 7.99 -2.42 26.07
N GLU A 414 9.27 -2.57 26.40
CA GLU A 414 9.86 -3.81 26.92
C GLU A 414 9.75 -3.94 28.46
N GLY A 415 9.11 -2.99 29.16
CA GLY A 415 9.02 -3.00 30.63
C GLY A 415 10.36 -2.67 31.34
N GLN A 416 11.32 -2.10 30.61
CA GLN A 416 12.69 -1.85 31.07
C GLN A 416 12.97 -0.37 31.38
N GLN A 417 11.97 0.42 31.77
CA GLN A 417 12.11 1.86 32.02
C GLN A 417 13.18 2.19 33.07
N ALA A 418 13.41 1.27 34.01
CA ALA A 418 14.44 1.42 35.05
C ALA A 418 15.87 1.57 34.50
N ALA A 419 16.13 1.14 33.26
CA ALA A 419 17.43 1.28 32.60
C ALA A 419 17.70 2.70 32.05
N LEU A 420 16.74 3.64 32.08
CA LEU A 420 16.92 4.98 31.52
C LEU A 420 18.02 5.81 32.21
N PRO A 421 18.24 5.77 33.53
CA PRO A 421 19.39 6.39 34.18
C PRO A 421 20.74 5.83 33.69
N ASP A 422 20.82 4.52 33.44
CA ASP A 422 22.04 3.87 32.97
C ASP A 422 22.38 4.28 31.52
N ILE A 423 21.36 4.47 30.67
CA ILE A 423 21.54 5.06 29.33
C ILE A 423 22.19 6.44 29.43
N ARG A 424 21.66 7.30 30.32
CA ARG A 424 22.21 8.65 30.51
C ARG A 424 23.66 8.63 31.04
N ARG A 425 23.96 7.73 31.96
CA ARG A 425 25.30 7.51 32.48
C ARG A 425 26.23 7.05 31.37
N SER A 426 25.88 5.99 30.62
CA SER A 426 26.66 5.50 29.50
C SER A 426 27.00 6.58 28.47
N ILE A 427 26.04 7.45 28.14
CA ILE A 427 26.25 8.58 27.25
C ILE A 427 27.24 9.60 27.85
N ALA A 428 27.12 9.90 29.15
CA ALA A 428 27.97 10.87 29.84
C ALA A 428 29.41 10.39 30.02
N THR A 429 29.60 9.11 30.28
CA THR A 429 30.93 8.48 30.49
C THR A 429 31.55 7.99 29.19
N HIS A 430 30.81 7.99 28.08
CA HIS A 430 31.18 7.37 26.79
C HIS A 430 31.43 5.85 26.89
N ASP A 431 30.84 5.19 27.88
CA ASP A 431 30.91 3.75 28.04
C ASP A 431 29.84 3.07 27.18
N ARG A 432 30.28 2.28 26.23
CA ARG A 432 29.39 1.60 25.27
C ARG A 432 28.51 0.58 25.97
N CYS A 433 27.19 0.77 25.89
CA CYS A 433 26.20 -0.21 26.36
C CYS A 433 25.29 -0.65 25.23
N ARG A 434 24.91 -1.95 25.27
CA ARG A 434 24.01 -2.57 24.30
C ARG A 434 22.70 -2.96 24.99
N TYR A 435 21.57 -2.67 24.34
CA TYR A 435 20.23 -2.99 24.81
C TYR A 435 19.52 -3.82 23.75
N ASP A 436 19.29 -5.10 24.04
CA ASP A 436 18.55 -6.02 23.18
C ASP A 436 17.05 -5.90 23.50
N LEU A 437 16.22 -5.89 22.46
CA LEU A 437 14.76 -5.77 22.54
C LEU A 437 14.14 -7.13 22.24
N ALA A 438 13.49 -7.76 23.21
CA ALA A 438 12.93 -9.11 23.09
C ALA A 438 11.87 -9.18 21.97
N GLY A 439 10.95 -8.23 21.91
CA GLY A 439 9.90 -8.16 20.89
C GLY A 439 10.31 -7.36 19.66
N GLY A 440 11.33 -6.54 19.76
CA GLY A 440 11.73 -5.55 18.76
C GLY A 440 10.57 -4.61 18.36
N LEU A 441 10.84 -3.52 17.68
CA LEU A 441 9.84 -2.60 17.15
C LEU A 441 9.82 -2.69 15.62
N PRO A 442 8.68 -3.05 14.96
CA PRO A 442 8.58 -2.97 13.51
C PRO A 442 8.93 -1.56 13.04
N ILE A 443 9.74 -1.45 11.99
CA ILE A 443 10.04 -0.19 11.31
C ILE A 443 9.65 -0.31 9.85
N ARG A 444 8.85 0.66 9.37
CA ARG A 444 8.39 0.78 7.99
C ARG A 444 8.97 2.06 7.42
N ILE A 445 9.79 1.96 6.39
CA ILE A 445 10.37 3.10 5.69
C ILE A 445 9.63 3.26 4.38
N ARG A 446 9.00 4.43 4.17
CA ARG A 446 8.09 4.73 3.07
C ARG A 446 8.42 6.05 2.43
N TYR A 447 7.89 6.23 1.21
CA TYR A 447 8.04 7.44 0.43
C TYR A 447 6.67 7.97 0.04
N TYR A 448 6.12 8.86 0.86
CA TYR A 448 4.83 9.50 0.60
C TYR A 448 5.03 10.99 0.38
N THR A 449 4.70 11.48 -0.81
CA THR A 449 4.82 12.90 -1.19
C THR A 449 3.59 13.72 -0.82
N CYS A 450 2.53 13.10 -0.31
CA CYS A 450 1.49 13.76 0.46
C CYS A 450 0.89 12.83 1.52
N GLU A 451 0.37 13.43 2.56
CA GLU A 451 -0.34 12.78 3.68
C GLU A 451 -1.46 13.69 4.15
N ALA A 452 -2.47 13.13 4.80
CA ALA A 452 -3.48 13.93 5.47
C ALA A 452 -3.32 13.89 6.99
N GLN A 453 -3.50 15.04 7.61
CA GLN A 453 -3.57 15.18 9.07
C GLN A 453 -4.68 16.18 9.42
N ASN A 454 -5.57 15.80 10.34
CA ASN A 454 -6.69 16.64 10.77
C ASN A 454 -7.51 17.19 9.57
N ASN A 455 -7.82 16.32 8.62
CA ASN A 455 -8.57 16.62 7.40
C ASN A 455 -7.89 17.62 6.42
N HIS A 456 -6.61 17.93 6.63
CA HIS A 456 -5.81 18.76 5.73
C HIS A 456 -4.75 17.93 5.03
N ILE A 457 -4.64 18.07 3.71
CA ILE A 457 -3.60 17.41 2.92
C ILE A 457 -2.32 18.24 2.99
N ARG A 458 -1.22 17.60 3.35
CA ARG A 458 0.11 18.17 3.32
C ARG A 458 0.89 17.58 2.16
N TYR A 459 1.50 18.44 1.37
CA TYR A 459 2.35 18.06 0.23
C TYR A 459 3.81 18.22 0.59
N TYR A 460 4.63 17.26 0.17
CA TYR A 460 6.08 17.25 0.38
C TYR A 460 6.81 17.27 -0.97
N ALA A 461 8.04 17.75 -0.98
CA ALA A 461 8.87 17.70 -2.17
C ALA A 461 9.19 16.26 -2.57
N ASP A 462 9.15 15.96 -3.85
CA ASP A 462 9.59 14.68 -4.42
C ASP A 462 11.12 14.65 -4.48
N VAL A 463 11.77 14.43 -3.34
CA VAL A 463 13.21 14.56 -3.12
C VAL A 463 14.03 13.61 -3.97
N TYR A 464 13.47 12.44 -4.29
CA TYR A 464 14.13 11.37 -5.05
C TYR A 464 13.55 11.20 -6.45
N CYS A 465 12.68 12.12 -6.90
CA CYS A 465 12.04 12.09 -8.21
C CYS A 465 11.32 10.77 -8.52
N GLN A 466 10.68 10.17 -7.49
CA GLN A 466 9.97 8.89 -7.65
C GLN A 466 8.54 9.04 -8.16
N ASP A 467 7.93 10.22 -8.04
CA ASP A 467 6.55 10.45 -8.49
C ASP A 467 6.43 10.37 -10.00
N GLU A 468 7.45 10.82 -10.74
CA GLU A 468 7.42 10.82 -12.21
C GLU A 468 7.34 9.40 -12.79
N ALA A 469 8.16 8.48 -12.30
CA ALA A 469 8.15 7.08 -12.76
C ALA A 469 6.82 6.39 -12.45
N VAL A 470 6.29 6.59 -11.23
CA VAL A 470 4.99 6.03 -10.85
C VAL A 470 3.87 6.67 -11.67
N ALA A 471 3.92 7.99 -11.90
CA ALA A 471 2.91 8.71 -12.71
C ALA A 471 2.89 8.23 -14.16
N ALA A 472 4.07 8.05 -14.77
CA ALA A 472 4.18 7.56 -16.14
C ALA A 472 3.56 6.16 -16.32
N ALA A 473 3.65 5.29 -15.31
CA ALA A 473 3.02 3.98 -15.32
C ALA A 473 1.53 4.05 -14.95
N PHE A 474 1.18 4.84 -13.94
CA PHE A 474 -0.17 4.90 -13.38
C PHE A 474 -1.17 5.59 -14.32
N PHE A 475 -0.78 6.68 -14.97
CA PHE A 475 -1.64 7.44 -15.89
C PHE A 475 -1.47 7.03 -17.35
N LYS A 476 -0.78 5.93 -17.60
CA LYS A 476 -0.75 5.32 -18.93
C LYS A 476 -2.16 4.85 -19.31
N PRO A 477 -2.63 5.18 -20.54
CA PRO A 477 -3.96 4.79 -21.01
C PRO A 477 -4.15 3.27 -21.05
#